data_5dd155f67bc5172a68f04a7294727d69
#
_entry.id   5dd155f67bc5172a68f04a7294727d69
#
_cell.length_a   1.000
_cell.length_b   1.000
_cell.length_c   1.000
_cell.angle_alpha   90.00
_cell.angle_beta   90.00
_cell.angle_gamma   90.00
#
_symmetry.space_group_name_H-M   'P 1'
#
loop_
_entity.id
_entity.type
_entity.pdbx_description
1 polymer ?
#
loop_
_entity_poly.entity_id
_entity_poly.type
_entity_poly.pdbx_seq_one_letter_code
_entity_poly.pdbx_strand_id
1 'polypeptide(L)'
;MQRHGPGTTAAPRMRVTGLLLLVAHLLIVSWLTLRPRTVPWVPAANLEPLATIRAELALGPSWQAVQHLGGSVLLLAPLGVLLPLSAGRLNVSPLVSFARTTFAGAMIALAIELLQSGVPGRVPDIDSVLLGTLGVALVHLTVVPGARRRLRRREERLRGRTPRIPRVEVAPQADVLSGGRTYR
;
A
#
# COMPACT_ATOMS: atom_id res chain seq x y z
N MET A 1 15.50 -4.83 33.15
CA MET A 1 15.79 -3.58 32.42
C MET A 1 15.89 -3.89 30.94
N GLN A 2 14.82 -3.62 30.16
CA GLN A 2 14.84 -3.80 28.70
C GLN A 2 15.43 -2.53 28.06
N ARG A 3 16.60 -2.66 27.45
CA ARG A 3 17.21 -1.59 26.63
C ARG A 3 16.39 -1.45 25.34
N HIS A 4 15.64 -0.38 25.22
CA HIS A 4 15.04 0.06 23.96
C HIS A 4 16.17 0.47 23.00
N GLY A 5 16.44 -0.36 21.99
CA GLY A 5 17.41 -0.04 20.94
C GLY A 5 16.92 1.12 20.07
N PRO A 6 17.80 2.00 19.55
CA PRO A 6 17.46 3.13 18.70
C PRO A 6 17.17 2.67 17.27
N GLY A 7 16.00 2.02 17.05
CA GLY A 7 15.67 1.44 15.74
C GLY A 7 14.42 1.99 15.04
N THR A 8 13.75 3.02 15.59
CA THR A 8 12.35 3.31 15.21
C THR A 8 12.08 4.69 14.58
N THR A 9 13.08 5.51 14.32
CA THR A 9 12.83 6.88 13.80
C THR A 9 12.50 6.95 12.30
N ALA A 10 12.87 5.94 11.51
CA ALA A 10 12.54 5.89 10.09
C ALA A 10 11.08 5.47 9.84
N ALA A 11 10.53 4.59 10.66
CA ALA A 11 9.16 4.10 10.51
C ALA A 11 8.07 5.19 10.67
N PRO A 12 8.12 6.10 11.67
CA PRO A 12 7.12 7.16 11.79
C PRO A 12 7.17 8.16 10.63
N ARG A 13 8.34 8.54 10.14
CA ARG A 13 8.49 9.43 8.99
C ARG A 13 7.87 8.85 7.73
N MET A 14 8.12 7.58 7.43
CA MET A 14 7.51 6.89 6.27
C MET A 14 5.98 6.84 6.38
N ARG A 15 5.43 6.62 7.56
CA ARG A 15 3.97 6.62 7.78
C ARG A 15 3.36 7.99 7.56
N VAL A 16 3.99 9.04 8.11
CA VAL A 16 3.53 10.43 7.92
C VAL A 16 3.56 10.80 6.44
N THR A 17 4.66 10.52 5.75
CA THR A 17 4.76 10.75 4.30
C THR A 17 3.71 9.97 3.52
N GLY A 18 3.51 8.68 3.86
CA GLY A 18 2.47 7.86 3.23
C GLY A 18 1.07 8.41 3.46
N LEU A 19 0.77 8.90 4.66
CA LEU A 19 -0.51 9.50 4.99
C LEU A 19 -0.72 10.83 4.23
N LEU A 20 0.27 11.70 4.20
CA LEU A 20 0.21 12.97 3.45
C LEU A 20 -0.03 12.73 1.96
N LEU A 21 0.69 11.79 1.35
CA LEU A 21 0.50 11.41 -0.05
C LEU A 21 -0.88 10.79 -0.29
N LEU A 22 -1.37 9.98 0.64
CA LEU A 22 -2.72 9.39 0.57
C LEU A 22 -3.79 10.48 0.59
N VAL A 23 -3.70 11.41 1.53
CA VAL A 23 -4.65 12.54 1.62
C VAL A 23 -4.58 13.40 0.37
N ALA A 24 -3.40 13.78 -0.08
CA ALA A 24 -3.22 14.55 -1.31
C ALA A 24 -3.82 13.84 -2.53
N HIS A 25 -3.57 12.53 -2.67
CA HIS A 25 -4.13 11.73 -3.75
C HIS A 25 -5.67 11.68 -3.69
N LEU A 26 -6.25 11.43 -2.51
CA LEU A 26 -7.71 11.41 -2.34
C LEU A 26 -8.34 12.78 -2.63
N LEU A 27 -7.69 13.88 -2.27
CA LEU A 27 -8.15 15.23 -2.61
C LEU A 27 -8.15 15.45 -4.13
N ILE A 28 -7.08 15.03 -4.82
CA ILE A 28 -7.00 15.13 -6.29
C ILE A 28 -8.10 14.28 -6.94
N VAL A 29 -8.26 13.03 -6.51
CA VAL A 29 -9.30 12.14 -7.01
C VAL A 29 -10.68 12.74 -6.80
N SER A 30 -10.98 13.19 -5.58
CA SER A 30 -12.26 13.82 -5.26
C SER A 30 -12.50 15.07 -6.13
N TRP A 31 -11.50 15.92 -6.29
CA TRP A 31 -11.62 17.10 -7.14
C TRP A 31 -11.89 16.75 -8.61
N LEU A 32 -11.23 15.72 -9.15
CA LEU A 32 -11.43 15.27 -10.53
C LEU A 32 -12.80 14.60 -10.72
N THR A 33 -13.25 13.83 -9.75
CA THR A 33 -14.44 12.98 -9.87
C THR A 33 -15.72 13.69 -9.45
N LEU A 34 -15.66 14.66 -8.53
CA LEU A 34 -16.84 15.38 -8.02
C LEU A 34 -17.08 16.71 -8.75
N ARG A 35 -16.34 17.03 -9.81
CA ARG A 35 -16.64 18.22 -10.62
C ARG A 35 -17.97 18.01 -11.37
N PRO A 36 -18.91 18.98 -11.28
CA PRO A 36 -20.11 18.97 -12.10
C PRO A 36 -19.80 18.91 -13.59
N ARG A 37 -20.56 18.16 -14.34
CA ARG A 37 -20.47 18.12 -15.80
C ARG A 37 -21.75 18.69 -16.40
N THR A 38 -21.60 19.64 -17.29
CA THR A 38 -22.69 20.13 -18.13
C THR A 38 -22.86 19.15 -19.29
N VAL A 39 -23.79 18.23 -19.16
CA VAL A 39 -24.13 17.29 -20.24
C VAL A 39 -25.58 17.54 -20.65
N PRO A 40 -25.89 17.53 -21.96
CA PRO A 40 -27.24 17.78 -22.46
C PRO A 40 -28.20 16.62 -22.11
N TRP A 41 -27.67 15.44 -21.83
CA TRP A 41 -28.43 14.26 -21.48
C TRP A 41 -27.64 13.41 -20.49
N VAL A 42 -28.32 12.94 -19.45
CA VAL A 42 -27.73 12.08 -18.40
C VAL A 42 -28.23 10.66 -18.63
N PRO A 43 -27.37 9.67 -18.89
CA PRO A 43 -27.77 8.27 -19.02
C PRO A 43 -28.31 7.73 -17.69
N ALA A 44 -29.01 6.61 -17.74
CA ALA A 44 -29.43 5.91 -16.53
C ALA A 44 -28.23 5.38 -15.75
N ALA A 45 -28.39 5.27 -14.42
CA ALA A 45 -27.35 4.67 -13.56
C ALA A 45 -27.08 3.22 -13.98
N ASN A 46 -25.81 2.86 -14.10
CA ASN A 46 -25.41 1.49 -14.36
C ASN A 46 -25.15 0.75 -13.05
N LEU A 47 -26.11 -0.08 -12.66
CA LEU A 47 -26.01 -0.97 -11.49
C LEU A 47 -25.76 -2.43 -11.90
N GLU A 48 -25.73 -2.71 -13.21
CA GLU A 48 -25.46 -4.05 -13.72
C GLU A 48 -23.95 -4.25 -13.90
N PRO A 49 -23.35 -5.19 -13.18
CA PRO A 49 -21.90 -5.45 -13.28
C PRO A 49 -21.49 -5.85 -14.70
N LEU A 50 -20.39 -5.28 -15.17
CA LEU A 50 -19.81 -5.48 -16.49
C LEU A 50 -20.62 -4.94 -17.69
N ALA A 51 -21.71 -4.21 -17.47
CA ALA A 51 -22.50 -3.67 -18.57
C ALA A 51 -21.74 -2.58 -19.36
N THR A 52 -21.13 -1.62 -18.66
CA THR A 52 -20.29 -0.58 -19.29
C THR A 52 -19.09 -1.20 -19.99
N ILE A 53 -18.41 -2.14 -19.34
CA ILE A 53 -17.25 -2.82 -19.92
C ILE A 53 -17.65 -3.58 -21.18
N ARG A 54 -18.77 -4.32 -21.18
CA ARG A 54 -19.26 -5.06 -22.34
C ARG A 54 -19.65 -4.12 -23.47
N ALA A 55 -20.34 -3.01 -23.17
CA ALA A 55 -20.74 -2.02 -24.15
C ALA A 55 -19.51 -1.40 -24.84
N GLU A 56 -18.49 -1.00 -24.08
CA GLU A 56 -17.27 -0.44 -24.64
C GLU A 56 -16.51 -1.46 -25.50
N LEU A 57 -16.43 -2.72 -25.07
CA LEU A 57 -15.78 -3.78 -25.86
C LEU A 57 -16.56 -4.15 -27.12
N ALA A 58 -17.89 -4.07 -27.10
CA ALA A 58 -18.73 -4.37 -28.27
C ALA A 58 -18.58 -3.31 -29.36
N LEU A 59 -18.28 -2.07 -29.02
CA LEU A 59 -18.00 -1.00 -29.98
C LEU A 59 -16.61 -1.15 -30.67
N GLY A 60 -15.81 -2.11 -30.20
CA GLY A 60 -14.46 -2.37 -30.70
C GLY A 60 -13.39 -1.50 -30.02
N PRO A 61 -12.11 -1.76 -30.33
CA PRO A 61 -11.00 -1.06 -29.71
C PRO A 61 -10.96 0.40 -30.15
N SER A 62 -11.43 1.28 -29.29
CA SER A 62 -11.39 2.72 -29.48
C SER A 62 -10.49 3.38 -28.45
N TRP A 63 -9.88 4.53 -28.81
CA TRP A 63 -9.11 5.33 -27.87
C TRP A 63 -9.96 5.80 -26.67
N GLN A 64 -11.23 6.06 -26.92
CA GLN A 64 -12.19 6.46 -25.89
C GLN A 64 -12.42 5.35 -24.87
N ALA A 65 -12.63 4.10 -25.33
CA ALA A 65 -12.74 2.93 -24.45
C ALA A 65 -11.48 2.75 -23.57
N VAL A 66 -10.29 2.86 -24.17
CA VAL A 66 -9.02 2.80 -23.43
C VAL A 66 -8.91 3.91 -22.39
N GLN A 67 -9.29 5.15 -22.73
CA GLN A 67 -9.27 6.25 -21.78
C GLN A 67 -10.29 6.06 -20.65
N HIS A 68 -11.49 5.61 -20.96
CA HIS A 68 -12.56 5.42 -19.97
C HIS A 68 -12.22 4.27 -19.02
N LEU A 69 -11.98 3.07 -19.54
CA LEU A 69 -11.69 1.89 -18.74
C LEU A 69 -10.32 2.00 -18.04
N GLY A 70 -9.29 2.42 -18.80
CA GLY A 70 -7.94 2.62 -18.26
C GLY A 70 -7.87 3.76 -17.26
N GLY A 71 -8.60 4.84 -17.50
CA GLY A 71 -8.71 5.97 -16.58
C GLY A 71 -9.26 5.55 -15.22
N SER A 72 -10.35 4.75 -15.20
CA SER A 72 -10.95 4.22 -13.97
C SER A 72 -9.98 3.32 -13.20
N VAL A 73 -9.21 2.46 -13.90
CA VAL A 73 -8.18 1.62 -13.29
C VAL A 73 -7.05 2.47 -12.71
N LEU A 74 -6.53 3.44 -13.47
CA LEU A 74 -5.36 4.25 -13.08
C LEU A 74 -5.68 5.25 -11.97
N LEU A 75 -6.91 5.74 -11.90
CA LEU A 75 -7.33 6.76 -10.94
C LEU A 75 -7.10 6.31 -9.48
N LEU A 76 -7.44 5.06 -9.18
CA LEU A 76 -7.32 4.51 -7.82
C LEU A 76 -6.09 3.61 -7.64
N ALA A 77 -5.38 3.27 -8.70
CA ALA A 77 -4.19 2.43 -8.67
C ALA A 77 -3.14 2.84 -7.61
N PRO A 78 -2.82 4.15 -7.41
CA PRO A 78 -1.87 4.58 -6.39
C PRO A 78 -2.23 4.15 -4.96
N LEU A 79 -3.52 3.94 -4.66
CA LEU A 79 -3.97 3.44 -3.36
C LEU A 79 -3.38 2.06 -3.02
N GLY A 80 -3.07 1.25 -4.04
CA GLY A 80 -2.42 -0.06 -3.86
C GLY A 80 -1.07 0.01 -3.13
N VAL A 81 -0.39 1.15 -3.19
CA VAL A 81 0.86 1.43 -2.48
C VAL A 81 0.65 2.36 -1.29
N LEU A 82 -0.16 3.40 -1.45
CA LEU A 82 -0.34 4.44 -0.43
C LEU A 82 -1.02 3.91 0.84
N LEU A 83 -2.00 3.00 0.70
CA LEU A 83 -2.68 2.38 1.85
C LEU A 83 -1.72 1.54 2.73
N PRO A 84 -0.93 0.60 2.21
CA PRO A 84 0.02 -0.13 3.04
C PRO A 84 1.15 0.76 3.59
N LEU A 85 1.55 1.79 2.84
CA LEU A 85 2.59 2.73 3.27
C LEU A 85 2.12 3.58 4.47
N SER A 86 0.91 4.11 4.42
CA SER A 86 0.30 4.89 5.51
C SER A 86 0.03 4.04 6.75
N ALA A 87 -0.34 2.76 6.56
CA ALA A 87 -0.55 1.83 7.67
C ALA A 87 0.75 1.48 8.43
N GLY A 88 1.92 1.59 7.79
CA GLY A 88 3.23 1.34 8.40
C GLY A 88 3.46 -0.11 8.88
N ARG A 89 2.60 -1.03 8.49
CA ARG A 89 2.66 -2.45 8.90
C ARG A 89 3.36 -3.29 7.84
N LEU A 90 4.69 -3.30 7.87
CA LEU A 90 5.50 -4.07 6.92
C LEU A 90 5.57 -5.57 7.25
N ASN A 91 5.25 -5.96 8.48
CA ASN A 91 5.41 -7.33 8.99
C ASN A 91 4.11 -8.18 8.95
N VAL A 92 3.12 -7.79 8.16
CA VAL A 92 1.87 -8.55 7.98
C VAL A 92 2.05 -9.54 6.83
N SER A 93 1.35 -10.69 6.90
CA SER A 93 1.38 -11.66 5.79
C SER A 93 0.98 -11.00 4.47
N PRO A 94 1.57 -11.42 3.34
CA PRO A 94 1.28 -10.82 2.04
C PRO A 94 -0.21 -10.88 1.67
N LEU A 95 -0.86 -12.01 1.96
CA LEU A 95 -2.29 -12.21 1.67
C LEU A 95 -3.19 -11.28 2.48
N VAL A 96 -2.95 -11.17 3.79
CA VAL A 96 -3.73 -10.26 4.65
C VAL A 96 -3.52 -8.80 4.24
N SER A 97 -2.28 -8.42 3.88
CA SER A 97 -2.00 -7.08 3.36
C SER A 97 -2.75 -6.82 2.05
N PHE A 98 -2.74 -7.77 1.13
CA PHE A 98 -3.44 -7.69 -0.15
C PHE A 98 -4.95 -7.55 0.07
N ALA A 99 -5.57 -8.49 0.78
CA ALA A 99 -7.02 -8.48 1.03
C ALA A 99 -7.48 -7.18 1.69
N ARG A 100 -6.76 -6.73 2.72
CA ARG A 100 -7.08 -5.48 3.42
C ARG A 100 -6.94 -4.25 2.51
N THR A 101 -5.89 -4.19 1.68
CA THR A 101 -5.66 -3.04 0.79
C THR A 101 -6.70 -3.00 -0.32
N THR A 102 -7.00 -4.14 -0.94
CA THR A 102 -8.02 -4.27 -1.98
C THR A 102 -9.41 -3.95 -1.44
N PHE A 103 -9.76 -4.46 -0.26
CA PHE A 103 -11.03 -4.14 0.40
C PHE A 103 -11.15 -2.64 0.72
N ALA A 104 -10.11 -2.04 1.31
CA ALA A 104 -10.11 -0.61 1.59
C ALA A 104 -10.21 0.22 0.29
N GLY A 105 -9.52 -0.20 -0.77
CA GLY A 105 -9.64 0.42 -2.09
C GLY A 105 -11.05 0.32 -2.67
N ALA A 106 -11.69 -0.85 -2.57
CA ALA A 106 -13.08 -1.05 -2.98
C ALA A 106 -14.05 -0.15 -2.22
N MET A 107 -13.88 -0.02 -0.90
CA MET A 107 -14.70 0.87 -0.08
C MET A 107 -14.52 2.35 -0.43
N ILE A 108 -13.30 2.76 -0.76
CA ILE A 108 -13.03 4.14 -1.22
C ILE A 108 -13.67 4.35 -2.61
N ALA A 109 -13.52 3.40 -3.54
CA ALA A 109 -14.16 3.46 -4.85
C ALA A 109 -15.68 3.59 -4.72
N LEU A 110 -16.31 2.75 -3.91
CA LEU A 110 -17.75 2.80 -3.64
C LEU A 110 -18.16 4.14 -3.03
N ALA A 111 -17.40 4.65 -2.06
CA ALA A 111 -17.69 5.94 -1.44
C ALA A 111 -17.65 7.09 -2.47
N ILE A 112 -16.69 7.06 -3.40
CA ILE A 112 -16.59 8.05 -4.48
C ILE A 112 -17.83 7.97 -5.38
N GLU A 113 -18.25 6.77 -5.80
CA GLU A 113 -19.44 6.59 -6.63
C GLU A 113 -20.72 7.08 -5.92
N LEU A 114 -20.87 6.79 -4.63
CA LEU A 114 -21.98 7.30 -3.83
C LEU A 114 -21.98 8.83 -3.73
N LEU A 115 -20.80 9.44 -3.56
CA LEU A 115 -20.68 10.90 -3.56
C LEU A 115 -21.01 11.50 -4.94
N GLN A 116 -20.63 10.82 -6.03
CA GLN A 116 -20.94 11.25 -7.38
C GLN A 116 -22.44 11.24 -7.70
N SER A 117 -23.22 10.38 -7.06
CA SER A 117 -24.68 10.34 -7.25
C SER A 117 -25.37 11.67 -6.86
N GLY A 118 -24.77 12.46 -6.01
CA GLY A 118 -25.23 13.81 -5.64
C GLY A 118 -24.69 14.94 -6.52
N VAL A 119 -23.88 14.64 -7.55
CA VAL A 119 -23.24 15.66 -8.39
C VAL A 119 -23.98 15.79 -9.73
N PRO A 120 -24.42 17.00 -10.12
CA PRO A 120 -25.08 17.22 -11.39
C PRO A 120 -24.27 16.75 -12.60
N GLY A 121 -24.89 15.96 -13.49
CA GLY A 121 -24.24 15.43 -14.69
C GLY A 121 -23.32 14.23 -14.44
N ARG A 122 -23.34 13.66 -13.24
CA ARG A 122 -22.67 12.41 -12.88
C ARG A 122 -23.68 11.30 -12.64
N VAL A 123 -23.31 10.09 -13.01
CA VAL A 123 -24.14 8.88 -12.82
C VAL A 123 -23.27 7.81 -12.18
N PRO A 124 -23.74 7.15 -11.12
CA PRO A 124 -23.01 6.05 -10.52
C PRO A 124 -22.89 4.87 -11.50
N ASP A 125 -21.69 4.32 -11.55
CA ASP A 125 -21.36 3.16 -12.39
C ASP A 125 -20.60 2.12 -11.58
N ILE A 126 -21.22 0.96 -11.37
CA ILE A 126 -20.62 -0.15 -10.61
C ILE A 126 -19.33 -0.65 -11.27
N ASP A 127 -19.19 -0.54 -12.59
CA ASP A 127 -17.99 -0.97 -13.30
C ASP A 127 -16.80 -0.07 -12.98
N SER A 128 -17.01 1.20 -12.69
CA SER A 128 -15.98 2.11 -12.18
C SER A 128 -15.42 1.63 -10.83
N VAL A 129 -16.29 1.13 -9.93
CA VAL A 129 -15.87 0.54 -8.65
C VAL A 129 -15.03 -0.71 -8.88
N LEU A 130 -15.46 -1.59 -9.80
CA LEU A 130 -14.74 -2.81 -10.12
C LEU A 130 -13.36 -2.51 -10.74
N LEU A 131 -13.31 -1.60 -11.72
CA LEU A 131 -12.08 -1.20 -12.38
C LEU A 131 -11.11 -0.49 -11.43
N GLY A 132 -11.61 0.42 -10.60
CA GLY A 132 -10.79 1.09 -9.58
C GLY A 132 -10.22 0.11 -8.57
N THR A 133 -11.03 -0.85 -8.11
CA THR A 133 -10.59 -1.93 -7.20
C THR A 133 -9.53 -2.81 -7.86
N LEU A 134 -9.73 -3.17 -9.15
CA LEU A 134 -8.74 -3.91 -9.93
C LEU A 134 -7.41 -3.15 -10.02
N GLY A 135 -7.44 -1.85 -10.26
CA GLY A 135 -6.26 -0.99 -10.28
C GLY A 135 -5.48 -1.04 -8.97
N VAL A 136 -6.17 -0.91 -7.84
CA VAL A 136 -5.58 -1.06 -6.49
C VAL A 136 -4.93 -2.43 -6.31
N ALA A 137 -5.64 -3.51 -6.68
CA ALA A 137 -5.16 -4.88 -6.56
C ALA A 137 -3.90 -5.13 -7.41
N LEU A 138 -3.91 -4.72 -8.68
CA LEU A 138 -2.79 -4.89 -9.60
C LEU A 138 -1.54 -4.17 -9.11
N VAL A 139 -1.67 -2.91 -8.71
CA VAL A 139 -0.52 -2.14 -8.21
C VAL A 139 -0.01 -2.70 -6.89
N HIS A 140 -0.90 -3.14 -6.00
CA HIS A 140 -0.47 -3.82 -4.77
C HIS A 140 0.36 -5.07 -5.06
N LEU A 141 -0.10 -5.93 -5.96
CA LEU A 141 0.57 -7.19 -6.30
C LEU A 141 1.92 -6.98 -6.99
N THR A 142 2.05 -5.96 -7.82
CA THR A 142 3.27 -5.71 -8.59
C THR A 142 4.32 -4.93 -7.79
N VAL A 143 3.90 -3.90 -7.07
CA VAL A 143 4.83 -2.95 -6.44
C VAL A 143 5.21 -3.35 -5.01
N VAL A 144 4.25 -3.78 -4.19
CA VAL A 144 4.50 -4.02 -2.76
C VAL A 144 5.48 -5.16 -2.49
N PRO A 145 5.42 -6.31 -3.17
CA PRO A 145 6.40 -7.38 -2.98
C PRO A 145 7.83 -6.95 -3.35
N GLY A 146 7.95 -6.20 -4.45
CA GLY A 146 9.24 -5.65 -4.89
C GLY A 146 9.83 -4.66 -3.89
N ALA A 147 9.03 -3.75 -3.38
CA ALA A 147 9.44 -2.78 -2.36
C ALA A 147 9.88 -3.47 -1.05
N ARG A 148 9.13 -4.48 -0.58
CA ARG A 148 9.47 -5.27 0.62
C ARG A 148 10.80 -6.01 0.44
N ARG A 149 11.04 -6.63 -0.72
CA ARG A 149 12.32 -7.32 -1.01
C ARG A 149 13.49 -6.35 -1.00
N ARG A 150 13.33 -5.15 -1.57
CA ARG A 150 14.38 -4.11 -1.58
C ARG A 150 14.70 -3.61 -0.17
N LEU A 151 13.68 -3.39 0.67
CA LEU A 151 13.87 -2.95 2.07
C LEU A 151 14.61 -4.01 2.89
N ARG A 152 14.22 -5.29 2.81
CA ARG A 152 14.91 -6.40 3.49
C ARG A 152 16.38 -6.48 3.08
N ARG A 153 16.70 -6.40 1.79
CA ARG A 153 18.08 -6.41 1.30
C ARG A 153 18.91 -5.22 1.82
N ARG A 154 18.27 -4.05 1.98
CA ARG A 154 18.94 -2.90 2.60
C ARG A 154 19.25 -3.12 4.09
N GLU A 155 18.31 -3.66 4.83
CA GLU A 155 18.50 -4.00 6.25
C GLU A 155 19.61 -5.05 6.44
N GLU A 156 19.65 -6.09 5.60
CA GLU A 156 20.69 -7.11 5.61
C GLU A 156 22.08 -6.50 5.34
N ARG A 157 22.19 -5.60 4.36
CA ARG A 157 23.44 -4.88 4.05
C ARG A 157 23.89 -3.97 5.19
N LEU A 158 22.99 -3.33 5.90
CA LEU A 158 23.29 -2.48 7.04
C LEU A 158 23.73 -3.33 8.25
N ARG A 159 23.05 -4.47 8.50
CA ARG A 159 23.43 -5.42 9.56
C ARG A 159 24.79 -6.07 9.30
N GLY A 160 25.10 -6.40 8.04
CA GLY A 160 26.40 -6.97 7.66
C GLY A 160 27.56 -5.98 7.77
N ARG A 161 27.30 -4.68 7.90
CA ARG A 161 28.30 -3.63 8.11
C ARG A 161 28.59 -3.32 9.57
N THR A 162 27.81 -3.86 10.50
CA THR A 162 28.12 -3.73 11.93
C THR A 162 29.34 -4.61 12.22
N PRO A 163 30.49 -4.05 12.66
CA PRO A 163 31.64 -4.85 13.01
C PRO A 163 31.22 -5.86 14.07
N ARG A 164 31.41 -7.14 13.81
CA ARG A 164 31.33 -8.16 14.85
C ARG A 164 32.47 -7.81 15.80
N ILE A 165 32.17 -7.29 16.98
CA ILE A 165 33.11 -7.23 18.07
C ILE A 165 33.51 -8.69 18.33
N PRO A 166 34.79 -9.07 18.08
CA PRO A 166 35.20 -10.43 18.37
C PRO A 166 34.91 -10.66 19.85
N ARG A 167 34.19 -11.78 20.12
CA ARG A 167 33.92 -12.21 21.47
C ARG A 167 35.29 -12.31 22.14
N VAL A 168 35.54 -11.41 23.06
CA VAL A 168 36.74 -11.51 23.90
C VAL A 168 36.54 -12.81 24.65
N GLU A 169 37.31 -13.83 24.23
CA GLU A 169 37.40 -15.07 24.95
C GLU A 169 38.11 -14.72 26.25
N VAL A 170 37.34 -14.58 27.32
CA VAL A 170 37.92 -14.42 28.64
C VAL A 170 38.60 -15.76 28.90
N ALA A 171 39.94 -15.73 28.84
CA ALA A 171 40.77 -16.86 29.19
C ALA A 171 40.30 -17.35 30.58
N PRO A 172 40.12 -18.67 30.78
CA PRO A 172 39.75 -19.19 32.06
C PRO A 172 40.84 -18.76 33.04
N GLN A 173 40.42 -18.00 34.07
CA GLN A 173 41.31 -17.68 35.20
C GLN A 173 41.81 -19.02 35.73
N ALA A 174 43.07 -19.30 35.46
CA ALA A 174 43.74 -20.42 36.06
C ALA A 174 43.63 -20.31 37.58
N ASP A 175 43.15 -21.34 38.17
CA ASP A 175 42.97 -21.52 39.63
C ASP A 175 44.34 -21.45 40.29
N VAL A 176 44.74 -20.24 40.69
CA VAL A 176 46.05 -20.00 41.37
C VAL A 176 45.93 -20.23 42.91
N LEU A 177 44.83 -20.86 43.39
CA LEU A 177 44.62 -21.04 44.84
C LEU A 177 44.65 -22.50 45.30
N SER A 178 45.24 -23.42 44.56
CA SER A 178 45.52 -24.75 45.10
C SER A 178 47.01 -24.91 45.51
N GLY A 179 47.54 -23.88 46.15
CA GLY A 179 48.84 -23.98 46.84
C GLY A 179 48.69 -24.71 48.17
N GLY A 180 49.13 -25.94 48.19
CA GLY A 180 49.07 -26.82 49.31
C GLY A 180 49.70 -26.25 50.60
N ARG A 181 49.05 -26.51 51.70
CA ARG A 181 49.62 -26.45 53.04
C ARG A 181 49.53 -27.81 53.66
N THR A 182 50.56 -28.62 53.42
CA THR A 182 50.89 -29.75 54.27
C THR A 182 51.59 -29.23 55.50
N TYR A 183 50.93 -29.32 56.65
CA TYR A 183 51.60 -29.28 57.98
C TYR A 183 51.54 -30.66 58.60
N ARG A 184 52.69 -31.07 59.01
CA ARG A 184 53.12 -32.23 59.76
C ARG A 184 52.57 -32.16 61.20
#